data_f2e6699064a5856baa642a0980c692b0
#
_entry.id   f2e6699064a5856baa642a0980c692b0
#
_cell.length_a   1.000
_cell.length_b   1.000
_cell.length_c   1.000
_cell.angle_alpha   90.00
_cell.angle_beta   90.00
_cell.angle_gamma   90.00
#
_symmetry.space_group_name_H-M   'P 1'
#
loop_
_entity.id
_entity.type
_entity.pdbx_description
1 polymer ?
#
loop_
_entity_poly.entity_id
_entity_poly.type
_entity_poly.pdbx_seq_one_letter_code
_entity_poly.pdbx_strand_id
1 'polypeptide(L)'
;MNRFTALGLLLVISLCGSGCSSSLWTSQSALAVVSQEDTSLRLQGDFNTAYYVFNSTDSITVVLIEGPEDNPTQAAAIRMMWQPKAGLTPVNPDATNATIQYIVFANRRTGEGFFREVGIYSGAGFLHLDAEPGESTLTGSLWQADLLLADRSDRFKDLLGQSTLRGSFTAERDSVKVQQLLKRLNLKVSERLGYPRLVSEQNRESIAAKKR
;
A
#
# COMPACT_ATOMS: atom_id res chain seq x y z
N MET A 1 15.17 -68.19 50.54
CA MET A 1 15.11 -68.29 49.06
C MET A 1 14.41 -67.05 48.58
N ASN A 2 15.15 -65.99 48.29
CA ASN A 2 14.60 -64.68 47.84
C ASN A 2 15.00 -64.46 46.41
N ARG A 3 14.04 -64.33 45.54
CA ARG A 3 14.25 -63.93 44.13
C ARG A 3 13.92 -62.43 43.98
N PHE A 4 14.95 -61.66 43.80
CA PHE A 4 14.84 -60.24 43.41
C PHE A 4 14.64 -60.18 41.91
N THR A 5 13.53 -59.70 41.47
CA THR A 5 13.24 -59.31 40.09
C THR A 5 13.61 -57.86 39.90
N ALA A 6 14.65 -57.61 39.12
CA ALA A 6 15.07 -56.26 38.71
C ALA A 6 14.14 -55.72 37.63
N LEU A 7 13.43 -54.62 37.97
CA LEU A 7 12.60 -53.90 37.04
C LEU A 7 13.44 -52.83 36.32
N GLY A 8 13.74 -53.10 35.04
CA GLY A 8 14.48 -52.15 34.19
C GLY A 8 13.56 -50.99 33.77
N LEU A 9 13.90 -49.79 34.23
CA LEU A 9 13.23 -48.54 33.86
C LEU A 9 13.81 -48.04 32.52
N LEU A 10 13.06 -48.22 31.43
CA LEU A 10 13.40 -47.73 30.11
C LEU A 10 13.01 -46.23 30.03
N LEU A 11 14.01 -45.36 30.14
CA LEU A 11 13.86 -43.90 29.98
C LEU A 11 13.82 -43.56 28.49
N VAL A 12 12.64 -43.37 27.94
CA VAL A 12 12.46 -42.86 26.56
C VAL A 12 12.63 -41.35 26.57
N ILE A 13 13.79 -40.88 26.12
CA ILE A 13 14.06 -39.46 25.90
C ILE A 13 13.44 -39.11 24.55
N SER A 14 12.23 -38.52 24.59
CA SER A 14 11.63 -37.86 23.44
C SER A 14 12.36 -36.56 23.16
N LEU A 15 13.27 -36.59 22.17
CA LEU A 15 13.79 -35.38 21.57
C LEU A 15 12.66 -34.67 20.81
N CYS A 16 11.98 -33.75 21.47
CA CYS A 16 11.15 -32.75 20.77
C CYS A 16 12.09 -31.84 19.97
N GLY A 17 12.34 -32.23 18.72
CA GLY A 17 12.92 -31.35 17.74
C GLY A 17 12.04 -30.13 17.57
N SER A 18 12.37 -29.03 18.26
CA SER A 18 11.84 -27.70 18.00
C SER A 18 12.29 -27.32 16.61
N GLY A 19 11.53 -27.72 15.60
CA GLY A 19 11.63 -27.19 14.26
C GLY A 19 11.36 -25.70 14.35
N CYS A 20 12.42 -24.88 14.38
CA CYS A 20 12.28 -23.48 13.99
C CYS A 20 11.76 -23.49 12.55
N SER A 21 10.45 -23.40 12.39
CA SER A 21 9.89 -22.93 11.15
C SER A 21 10.42 -21.49 11.00
N SER A 22 11.49 -21.34 10.23
CA SER A 22 11.83 -20.07 9.63
C SER A 22 10.60 -19.67 8.82
N SER A 23 9.68 -18.93 9.45
CA SER A 23 8.69 -18.17 8.72
C SER A 23 9.50 -17.34 7.75
N LEU A 24 9.47 -17.71 6.49
CA LEU A 24 9.83 -16.83 5.40
C LEU A 24 8.99 -15.58 5.65
N TRP A 25 9.63 -14.54 6.17
CA TRP A 25 9.05 -13.22 6.27
C TRP A 25 8.87 -12.74 4.83
N THR A 26 7.78 -13.16 4.21
CA THR A 26 7.27 -12.43 3.06
C THR A 26 6.95 -11.07 3.64
N SER A 27 7.76 -10.08 3.30
CA SER A 27 7.54 -8.69 3.67
C SER A 27 6.18 -8.28 3.10
N GLN A 28 5.16 -8.39 3.94
CA GLN A 28 3.79 -8.15 3.54
C GLN A 28 3.59 -6.65 3.54
N SER A 29 3.30 -6.09 2.37
CA SER A 29 2.95 -4.68 2.24
C SER A 29 1.54 -4.48 2.76
N ALA A 30 1.40 -3.85 3.92
CA ALA A 30 0.10 -3.62 4.57
C ALA A 30 -0.07 -2.16 4.93
N LEU A 31 -1.18 -1.58 4.48
CA LEU A 31 -1.60 -0.22 4.82
C LEU A 31 -2.99 -0.23 5.45
N ALA A 32 -3.19 0.58 6.48
CA ALA A 32 -4.47 0.75 7.15
C ALA A 32 -4.93 2.21 7.07
N VAL A 33 -6.12 2.44 6.55
CA VAL A 33 -6.82 3.72 6.58
C VAL A 33 -7.85 3.67 7.71
N VAL A 34 -7.73 4.55 8.68
CA VAL A 34 -8.57 4.58 9.88
C VAL A 34 -9.29 5.92 9.94
N SER A 35 -10.61 5.90 10.15
CA SER A 35 -11.39 7.11 10.35
C SER A 35 -10.91 7.87 11.60
N GLN A 36 -10.83 9.20 11.50
CA GLN A 36 -10.49 10.05 12.65
C GLN A 36 -11.72 10.28 13.56
N GLU A 37 -12.92 10.16 13.01
CA GLU A 37 -14.17 10.34 13.76
C GLU A 37 -14.56 9.07 14.53
N ASP A 38 -14.37 7.90 13.92
CA ASP A 38 -14.68 6.61 14.50
C ASP A 38 -13.57 5.60 14.18
N THR A 39 -12.67 5.37 15.13
CA THR A 39 -11.53 4.46 14.97
C THR A 39 -11.89 2.98 14.78
N SER A 40 -13.16 2.60 14.98
CA SER A 40 -13.66 1.27 14.64
C SER A 40 -13.82 1.10 13.13
N LEU A 41 -14.03 2.19 12.39
CA LEU A 41 -14.14 2.21 10.93
C LEU A 41 -12.73 2.27 10.32
N ARG A 42 -12.35 1.18 9.69
CA ARG A 42 -11.05 1.06 9.04
C ARG A 42 -11.11 0.23 7.77
N LEU A 43 -10.26 0.57 6.82
CA LEU A 43 -9.91 -0.27 5.68
C LEU A 43 -8.47 -0.75 5.86
N GLN A 44 -8.27 -2.03 5.68
CA GLN A 44 -6.94 -2.62 5.66
C GLN A 44 -6.72 -3.18 4.26
N GLY A 45 -5.58 -2.83 3.66
CA GLY A 45 -5.12 -3.36 2.39
C GLY A 45 -3.87 -4.21 2.59
N ASP A 46 -3.93 -5.45 2.10
CA ASP A 46 -2.81 -6.39 2.08
C ASP A 46 -2.31 -6.49 0.63
N PHE A 47 -1.30 -5.69 0.30
CA PHE A 47 -0.84 -5.51 -1.07
C PHE A 47 0.11 -6.63 -1.48
N ASN A 48 -0.31 -7.42 -2.45
CA ASN A 48 0.47 -8.53 -3.02
C ASN A 48 1.34 -8.13 -4.20
N THR A 49 1.16 -6.93 -4.73
CA THR A 49 1.95 -6.37 -5.83
C THR A 49 2.42 -4.98 -5.42
N ALA A 50 3.73 -4.76 -5.45
CA ALA A 50 4.34 -3.50 -5.06
C ALA A 50 5.57 -3.20 -5.94
N TYR A 51 5.53 -2.09 -6.68
CA TYR A 51 6.63 -1.64 -7.52
C TYR A 51 6.95 -0.17 -7.28
N TYR A 52 8.21 0.19 -7.52
CA TYR A 52 8.63 1.58 -7.41
C TYR A 52 9.54 2.02 -8.54
N VAL A 53 9.62 3.33 -8.72
CA VAL A 53 10.53 3.98 -9.66
C VAL A 53 11.08 5.27 -9.07
N PHE A 54 12.37 5.55 -9.32
CA PHE A 54 12.94 6.86 -9.12
C PHE A 54 12.59 7.76 -10.31
N ASN A 55 11.93 8.88 -10.05
CA ASN A 55 11.68 9.92 -11.06
C ASN A 55 12.88 10.88 -11.15
N SER A 56 13.56 11.08 -10.01
CA SER A 56 14.79 11.84 -9.86
C SER A 56 15.56 11.34 -8.63
N THR A 57 16.70 11.93 -8.30
CA THR A 57 17.49 11.57 -7.13
C THR A 57 16.70 11.60 -5.82
N ASP A 58 15.75 12.54 -5.69
CA ASP A 58 15.00 12.77 -4.46
C ASP A 58 13.49 12.48 -4.59
N SER A 59 13.03 11.99 -5.75
CA SER A 59 11.61 11.73 -6.02
C SER A 59 11.36 10.29 -6.41
N ILE A 60 10.41 9.66 -5.73
CA ILE A 60 10.04 8.25 -5.92
C ILE A 60 8.53 8.16 -6.15
N THR A 61 8.13 7.26 -7.03
CA THR A 61 6.74 6.82 -7.16
C THR A 61 6.64 5.35 -6.79
N VAL A 62 5.75 5.02 -5.88
CA VAL A 62 5.42 3.66 -5.46
C VAL A 62 3.98 3.36 -5.85
N VAL A 63 3.73 2.16 -6.38
CA VAL A 63 2.39 1.67 -6.69
C VAL A 63 2.19 0.34 -6.00
N LEU A 64 1.14 0.26 -5.20
CA LEU A 64 0.74 -0.93 -4.46
C LEU A 64 -0.63 -1.38 -4.98
N ILE A 65 -0.80 -2.68 -5.19
CA ILE A 65 -2.04 -3.29 -5.68
C ILE A 65 -2.42 -4.45 -4.77
N GLU A 66 -3.65 -4.46 -4.31
CA GLU A 66 -4.28 -5.60 -3.66
C GLU A 66 -5.16 -6.34 -4.64
N GLY A 67 -4.99 -7.65 -4.70
CA GLY A 67 -5.68 -8.52 -5.63
C GLY A 67 -5.03 -8.59 -7.02
N PRO A 68 -5.74 -9.10 -8.02
CA PRO A 68 -5.22 -9.18 -9.38
C PRO A 68 -5.03 -7.80 -10.02
N GLU A 69 -3.94 -7.59 -10.75
CA GLU A 69 -3.63 -6.31 -11.42
C GLU A 69 -4.73 -5.83 -12.38
N ASP A 70 -5.45 -6.76 -12.98
CA ASP A 70 -6.56 -6.49 -13.89
C ASP A 70 -7.91 -6.28 -13.19
N ASN A 71 -8.02 -6.66 -11.91
CA ASN A 71 -9.21 -6.46 -11.09
C ASN A 71 -8.87 -6.19 -9.63
N PRO A 72 -8.18 -5.08 -9.32
CA PRO A 72 -7.78 -4.75 -7.96
C PRO A 72 -8.99 -4.50 -7.07
N THR A 73 -8.85 -4.83 -5.79
CA THR A 73 -9.78 -4.46 -4.72
C THR A 73 -9.39 -3.14 -4.09
N GLN A 74 -8.10 -2.93 -3.90
CA GLN A 74 -7.54 -1.68 -3.42
C GLN A 74 -6.23 -1.38 -4.15
N ALA A 75 -5.88 -0.11 -4.22
CA ALA A 75 -4.59 0.33 -4.75
C ALA A 75 -4.11 1.57 -4.00
N ALA A 76 -2.80 1.73 -3.90
CA ALA A 76 -2.21 2.97 -3.42
C ALA A 76 -1.13 3.46 -4.40
N ALA A 77 -1.18 4.74 -4.73
CA ALA A 77 -0.13 5.44 -5.45
C ALA A 77 0.48 6.47 -4.49
N ILE A 78 1.74 6.29 -4.16
CA ILE A 78 2.49 7.14 -3.22
C ILE A 78 3.59 7.81 -4.01
N ARG A 79 3.66 9.13 -3.93
CA ARG A 79 4.70 9.92 -4.58
C ARG A 79 5.44 10.74 -3.54
N MET A 80 6.69 10.37 -3.30
CA MET A 80 7.61 11.16 -2.51
C MET A 80 8.22 12.26 -3.39
N MET A 81 8.20 13.49 -2.91
CA MET A 81 8.68 14.66 -3.65
C MET A 81 10.09 15.07 -3.22
N TRP A 82 10.50 14.74 -2.01
CA TRP A 82 11.84 14.96 -1.48
C TRP A 82 12.20 13.91 -0.44
N GLN A 83 13.47 13.52 -0.41
CA GLN A 83 13.98 12.55 0.54
C GLN A 83 14.48 13.26 1.82
N PRO A 84 14.11 12.77 3.01
CA PRO A 84 14.66 13.27 4.26
C PRO A 84 16.19 13.13 4.30
N LYS A 85 16.86 14.19 4.74
CA LYS A 85 18.34 14.22 4.89
C LYS A 85 18.67 14.64 6.31
N ALA A 86 19.66 14.00 6.91
CA ALA A 86 20.12 14.35 8.25
C ALA A 86 20.49 15.83 8.35
N GLY A 87 19.99 16.51 9.38
CA GLY A 87 20.20 17.94 9.60
C GLY A 87 19.43 18.90 8.68
N LEU A 88 18.71 18.39 7.66
CA LEU A 88 17.93 19.21 6.72
C LEU A 88 16.43 18.87 6.75
N THR A 89 16.05 17.78 7.43
CA THR A 89 14.66 17.36 7.53
C THR A 89 13.93 18.25 8.55
N PRO A 90 12.78 18.86 8.18
CA PRO A 90 11.97 19.61 9.12
C PRO A 90 11.55 18.72 10.30
N VAL A 91 11.67 19.23 11.53
CA VAL A 91 11.25 18.53 12.76
C VAL A 91 9.78 18.85 13.10
N ASN A 92 9.06 19.48 12.18
CA ASN A 92 7.65 19.78 12.37
C ASN A 92 6.81 18.49 12.21
N PRO A 93 5.94 18.14 13.17
CA PRO A 93 5.04 17.00 13.05
C PRO A 93 4.09 17.07 11.84
N ASP A 94 3.82 18.28 11.34
CA ASP A 94 2.99 18.50 10.14
C ASP A 94 3.79 18.45 8.82
N ALA A 95 5.10 18.15 8.89
CA ALA A 95 5.92 18.05 7.70
C ALA A 95 5.45 16.87 6.82
N THR A 96 5.30 17.13 5.53
CA THR A 96 4.92 16.12 4.55
C THR A 96 5.96 16.07 3.45
N ASN A 97 6.36 14.87 3.03
CA ASN A 97 7.24 14.67 1.89
C ASN A 97 6.63 13.84 0.78
N ALA A 98 5.44 13.27 1.01
CA ALA A 98 4.75 12.42 0.07
C ALA A 98 3.28 12.79 -0.10
N THR A 99 2.80 12.68 -1.34
CA THR A 99 1.38 12.69 -1.67
C THR A 99 0.89 11.28 -1.88
N ILE A 100 -0.35 11.01 -1.48
CA ILE A 100 -0.93 9.67 -1.51
C ILE A 100 -2.30 9.74 -2.19
N GLN A 101 -2.55 8.75 -3.04
CA GLN A 101 -3.87 8.42 -3.56
C GLN A 101 -4.17 6.97 -3.18
N TYR A 102 -5.15 6.78 -2.33
CA TYR A 102 -5.63 5.46 -1.93
C TYR A 102 -6.96 5.20 -2.61
N ILE A 103 -7.03 4.14 -3.41
CA ILE A 103 -8.15 3.84 -4.30
C ILE A 103 -8.84 2.57 -3.79
N VAL A 104 -10.13 2.66 -3.57
CA VAL A 104 -10.98 1.53 -3.16
C VAL A 104 -11.91 1.18 -4.32
N PHE A 105 -11.85 -0.07 -4.77
CA PHE A 105 -12.71 -0.61 -5.80
C PHE A 105 -13.78 -1.50 -5.16
N ALA A 106 -14.97 -0.97 -4.95
CA ALA A 106 -16.07 -1.72 -4.40
C ALA A 106 -16.89 -2.39 -5.52
N ASN A 107 -17.07 -3.69 -5.38
CA ASN A 107 -17.95 -4.47 -6.25
C ASN A 107 -19.19 -4.85 -5.43
N ARG A 108 -20.32 -4.24 -5.72
CA ARG A 108 -21.57 -4.49 -5.01
C ARG A 108 -22.57 -5.20 -5.91
N ARG A 109 -23.12 -6.30 -5.40
CA ARG A 109 -24.26 -6.99 -6.01
C ARG A 109 -25.53 -6.57 -5.26
N THR A 110 -26.47 -6.02 -5.98
CA THR A 110 -27.80 -5.68 -5.48
C THR A 110 -28.87 -6.44 -6.27
N GLY A 111 -30.12 -6.39 -5.83
CA GLY A 111 -31.23 -6.95 -6.63
C GLY A 111 -31.38 -6.33 -8.02
N GLU A 112 -30.83 -5.12 -8.24
CA GLU A 112 -30.84 -4.41 -9.52
C GLU A 112 -29.64 -4.75 -10.44
N GLY A 113 -28.66 -5.53 -9.94
CA GLY A 113 -27.52 -5.95 -10.74
C GLY A 113 -26.16 -5.84 -10.02
N PHE A 114 -25.10 -5.87 -10.83
CA PHE A 114 -23.73 -5.79 -10.38
C PHE A 114 -23.18 -4.38 -10.62
N PHE A 115 -22.83 -3.68 -9.54
CA PHE A 115 -22.29 -2.32 -9.60
C PHE A 115 -20.80 -2.33 -9.25
N ARG A 116 -20.03 -1.61 -10.05
CA ARG A 116 -18.61 -1.37 -9.84
C ARG A 116 -18.44 0.07 -9.40
N GLU A 117 -18.11 0.25 -8.15
CA GLU A 117 -17.93 1.57 -7.53
C GLU A 117 -16.46 1.86 -7.29
N VAL A 118 -16.09 3.12 -7.21
CA VAL A 118 -14.74 3.55 -6.87
C VAL A 118 -14.80 4.76 -5.94
N GLY A 119 -13.93 4.74 -4.92
CA GLY A 119 -13.63 5.90 -4.08
C GLY A 119 -12.14 6.17 -4.09
N ILE A 120 -11.75 7.43 -4.15
CA ILE A 120 -10.36 7.88 -4.14
C ILE A 120 -10.17 8.79 -2.94
N TYR A 121 -9.40 8.33 -1.97
CA TYR A 121 -8.92 9.12 -0.86
C TYR A 121 -7.57 9.71 -1.24
N SER A 122 -7.44 11.03 -1.10
CA SER A 122 -6.20 11.73 -1.43
C SER A 122 -5.72 12.55 -0.25
N GLY A 123 -4.42 12.67 -0.11
CA GLY A 123 -3.81 13.47 0.94
C GLY A 123 -2.30 13.45 0.91
N ALA A 124 -1.72 13.78 2.04
CA ALA A 124 -0.28 13.88 2.19
C ALA A 124 0.18 13.33 3.55
N GLY A 125 1.44 12.94 3.63
CA GLY A 125 2.04 12.44 4.84
C GLY A 125 3.55 12.33 4.76
N PHE A 126 4.13 11.76 5.79
CA PHE A 126 5.56 11.54 5.86
C PHE A 126 5.91 10.09 5.53
N LEU A 127 6.65 9.90 4.44
CA LEU A 127 7.19 8.63 4.03
C LEU A 127 8.64 8.51 4.50
N HIS A 128 8.91 7.51 5.32
CA HIS A 128 10.25 7.11 5.70
C HIS A 128 10.68 5.92 4.85
N LEU A 129 11.90 5.96 4.33
CA LEU A 129 12.48 4.88 3.51
C LEU A 129 13.65 4.27 4.27
N ASP A 130 13.65 2.95 4.37
CA ASP A 130 14.67 2.17 5.09
C ASP A 130 15.80 1.69 4.17
N ALA A 131 15.72 1.97 2.85
CA ALA A 131 16.71 1.58 1.87
C ALA A 131 17.29 2.79 1.12
N GLU A 132 18.51 2.64 0.60
CA GLU A 132 19.13 3.67 -0.23
C GLU A 132 18.50 3.72 -1.62
N PRO A 133 18.42 4.92 -2.22
CA PRO A 133 17.94 5.09 -3.58
C PRO A 133 18.78 4.27 -4.57
N GLY A 134 18.12 3.42 -5.36
CA GLY A 134 18.76 2.63 -6.43
C GLY A 134 18.88 1.13 -6.15
N GLU A 135 18.52 0.68 -4.97
CA GLU A 135 18.43 -0.75 -4.66
C GLU A 135 17.33 -1.43 -5.47
N SER A 136 17.44 -2.76 -5.63
CA SER A 136 16.42 -3.56 -6.33
C SER A 136 15.10 -3.62 -5.57
N THR A 137 15.15 -3.44 -4.25
CA THR A 137 14.02 -3.51 -3.34
C THR A 137 14.05 -2.30 -2.42
N LEU A 138 12.90 -1.69 -2.19
CA LEU A 138 12.70 -0.56 -1.31
C LEU A 138 11.70 -0.93 -0.22
N THR A 139 12.08 -0.72 1.04
CA THR A 139 11.15 -0.77 2.17
C THR A 139 10.81 0.65 2.61
N GLY A 140 9.53 0.90 2.81
CA GLY A 140 9.05 2.21 3.25
C GLY A 140 7.95 2.10 4.30
N SER A 141 7.84 3.11 5.14
CA SER A 141 6.80 3.22 6.14
C SER A 141 6.13 4.60 6.12
N LEU A 142 4.82 4.58 6.25
CA LEU A 142 3.97 5.75 6.47
C LEU A 142 3.53 5.74 7.92
N TRP A 143 3.95 6.73 8.68
CA TRP A 143 3.58 6.81 10.10
C TRP A 143 2.23 7.48 10.28
N GLN A 144 2.01 8.53 9.52
CA GLN A 144 0.75 9.26 9.49
C GLN A 144 0.64 9.99 8.17
N ALA A 145 -0.49 9.76 7.48
CA ALA A 145 -0.85 10.54 6.31
C ALA A 145 -2.34 10.83 6.39
N ASP A 146 -2.71 12.10 6.35
CA ASP A 146 -4.10 12.51 6.41
C ASP A 146 -4.74 12.43 5.03
N LEU A 147 -5.86 11.74 4.96
CA LEU A 147 -6.62 11.49 3.75
C LEU A 147 -8.04 11.98 3.86
N LEU A 148 -8.55 12.49 2.74
CA LEU A 148 -9.97 12.83 2.54
C LEU A 148 -10.46 12.17 1.26
N LEU A 149 -11.74 11.82 1.20
CA LEU A 149 -12.37 11.39 -0.04
C LEU A 149 -12.34 12.55 -1.04
N ALA A 150 -11.48 12.42 -2.05
CA ALA A 150 -11.28 13.46 -3.07
C ALA A 150 -12.17 13.26 -4.28
N ASP A 151 -12.57 12.01 -4.55
CA ASP A 151 -13.42 11.66 -5.69
C ASP A 151 -14.12 10.32 -5.50
N ARG A 152 -15.28 10.15 -6.13
CA ARG A 152 -16.06 8.91 -6.03
C ARG A 152 -17.03 8.74 -7.20
N SER A 153 -17.38 7.50 -7.49
CA SER A 153 -18.55 7.19 -8.32
C SER A 153 -19.86 7.46 -7.55
N ASP A 154 -20.94 7.69 -8.26
CA ASP A 154 -22.23 8.16 -7.70
C ASP A 154 -22.77 7.31 -6.55
N ARG A 155 -22.55 6.01 -6.59
CA ARG A 155 -23.05 5.06 -5.58
C ARG A 155 -22.05 4.69 -4.50
N PHE A 156 -20.81 5.16 -4.60
CA PHE A 156 -19.79 4.90 -3.58
C PHE A 156 -20.16 5.68 -2.30
N LYS A 157 -20.21 4.96 -1.17
CA LYS A 157 -20.47 5.58 0.14
C LYS A 157 -19.16 5.76 0.88
N ASP A 158 -18.86 6.99 1.25
CA ASP A 158 -17.78 7.27 2.18
C ASP A 158 -18.21 6.86 3.58
N LEU A 159 -17.48 5.92 4.15
CA LEU A 159 -17.71 5.46 5.53
C LEU A 159 -16.60 5.95 6.48
N LEU A 160 -15.51 6.48 5.95
CA LEU A 160 -14.34 6.85 6.74
C LEU A 160 -14.30 8.33 7.09
N GLY A 161 -14.84 9.21 6.22
CA GLY A 161 -14.68 10.65 6.36
C GLY A 161 -13.23 11.06 6.35
N GLN A 162 -12.85 11.98 7.22
CA GLN A 162 -11.45 12.32 7.47
C GLN A 162 -10.74 11.11 8.09
N SER A 163 -9.63 10.71 7.50
CA SER A 163 -8.97 9.47 7.87
C SER A 163 -7.45 9.59 7.88
N THR A 164 -6.80 8.70 8.60
CA THR A 164 -5.35 8.60 8.68
C THR A 164 -4.89 7.28 8.09
N LEU A 165 -3.93 7.34 7.16
CA LEU A 165 -3.25 6.19 6.59
C LEU A 165 -1.93 5.94 7.32
N ARG A 166 -1.69 4.69 7.66
CA ARG A 166 -0.42 4.21 8.24
C ARG A 166 -0.11 2.79 7.77
N GLY A 167 1.16 2.41 7.84
CA GLY A 167 1.62 1.06 7.51
C GLY A 167 2.97 1.05 6.84
N SER A 168 3.38 -0.11 6.36
CA SER A 168 4.65 -0.33 5.70
C SER A 168 4.48 -1.15 4.43
N PHE A 169 5.46 -1.04 3.54
CA PHE A 169 5.49 -1.79 2.29
C PHE A 169 6.93 -2.13 1.91
N THR A 170 7.04 -3.16 1.10
CA THR A 170 8.27 -3.49 0.38
C THR A 170 7.95 -3.54 -1.10
N ALA A 171 8.68 -2.80 -1.92
CA ALA A 171 8.42 -2.66 -3.34
C ALA A 171 9.67 -3.00 -4.17
N GLU A 172 9.47 -3.65 -5.30
CA GLU A 172 10.52 -3.97 -6.26
C GLU A 172 10.73 -2.82 -7.26
N ARG A 173 11.96 -2.62 -7.68
CA ARG A 173 12.28 -1.60 -8.66
C ARG A 173 11.92 -2.05 -10.07
N ASP A 174 10.88 -1.44 -10.65
CA ASP A 174 10.50 -1.66 -12.04
C ASP A 174 9.74 -0.45 -12.60
N SER A 175 10.43 0.37 -13.38
CA SER A 175 9.84 1.58 -14.00
C SER A 175 8.76 1.26 -15.01
N VAL A 176 8.90 0.16 -15.74
CA VAL A 176 7.92 -0.25 -16.76
C VAL A 176 6.64 -0.72 -16.10
N LYS A 177 6.76 -1.53 -15.05
CA LYS A 177 5.61 -2.00 -14.26
C LYS A 177 4.87 -0.84 -13.59
N VAL A 178 5.58 0.10 -12.96
CA VAL A 178 4.96 1.28 -12.35
C VAL A 178 4.14 2.06 -13.37
N GLN A 179 4.68 2.33 -14.56
CA GLN A 179 3.95 3.04 -15.61
C GLN A 179 2.74 2.26 -16.13
N GLN A 180 2.89 0.95 -16.32
CA GLN A 180 1.79 0.08 -16.76
C GLN A 180 0.66 0.04 -15.73
N LEU A 181 0.99 -0.10 -14.45
CA LEU A 181 0.02 -0.14 -13.35
C LEU A 181 -0.71 1.20 -13.22
N LEU A 182 0.00 2.33 -13.23
CA LEU A 182 -0.62 3.65 -13.19
C LEU A 182 -1.57 3.88 -14.36
N LYS A 183 -1.17 3.45 -15.58
CA LYS A 183 -2.03 3.54 -16.76
C LYS A 183 -3.29 2.68 -16.61
N ARG A 184 -3.16 1.44 -16.13
CA ARG A 184 -4.31 0.54 -15.89
C ARG A 184 -5.23 1.08 -14.80
N LEU A 185 -4.68 1.57 -13.69
CA LEU A 185 -5.47 2.20 -12.62
C LEU A 185 -6.24 3.40 -13.15
N ASN A 186 -5.57 4.28 -13.92
CA ASN A 186 -6.22 5.43 -14.52
C ASN A 186 -7.40 5.05 -15.44
N LEU A 187 -7.23 4.03 -16.28
CA LEU A 187 -8.30 3.53 -17.14
C LEU A 187 -9.48 3.02 -16.29
N LYS A 188 -9.22 2.18 -15.29
CA LYS A 188 -10.27 1.62 -14.42
C LYS A 188 -11.01 2.67 -13.60
N VAL A 189 -10.28 3.63 -13.09
CA VAL A 189 -10.87 4.77 -12.38
C VAL A 189 -11.72 5.61 -13.33
N SER A 190 -11.19 5.92 -14.51
CA SER A 190 -11.90 6.72 -15.53
C SER A 190 -13.17 6.06 -16.00
N GLU A 191 -13.17 4.74 -16.20
CA GLU A 191 -14.36 3.97 -16.57
C GLU A 191 -15.48 4.08 -15.52
N ARG A 192 -15.12 4.19 -14.24
CA ARG A 192 -16.08 4.26 -13.14
C ARG A 192 -16.52 5.67 -12.79
N LEU A 193 -15.65 6.66 -12.99
CA LEU A 193 -15.95 8.08 -12.76
C LEU A 193 -16.56 8.78 -13.99
N GLY A 194 -16.30 8.26 -15.20
CA GLY A 194 -16.66 8.92 -16.45
C GLY A 194 -15.63 9.96 -16.93
N TYR A 195 -14.54 10.19 -16.19
CA TYR A 195 -13.46 11.12 -16.53
C TYR A 195 -12.11 10.69 -15.95
N PRO A 196 -10.97 11.08 -16.58
CA PRO A 196 -9.64 10.70 -16.10
C PRO A 196 -9.28 11.49 -14.82
N ARG A 197 -8.85 10.78 -13.78
CA ARG A 197 -8.50 11.37 -12.48
C ARG A 197 -7.02 11.23 -12.11
N LEU A 198 -6.41 10.08 -12.45
CA LEU A 198 -5.00 9.84 -12.17
C LEU A 198 -4.18 10.35 -13.37
N VAL A 199 -3.55 11.51 -13.21
CA VAL A 199 -2.72 12.09 -14.27
C VAL A 199 -1.29 11.58 -14.11
N SER A 200 -0.79 10.77 -15.06
CA SER A 200 0.64 10.49 -15.17
C SER A 200 1.40 11.73 -15.60
N GLU A 201 2.67 11.89 -15.18
CA GLU A 201 3.49 13.06 -15.54
C GLU A 201 3.61 13.28 -17.05
N GLN A 202 3.68 12.21 -17.84
CA GLN A 202 3.71 12.29 -19.29
C GLN A 202 2.50 13.01 -19.89
N ASN A 203 1.33 12.93 -19.25
CA ASN A 203 0.14 13.68 -19.70
C ASN A 203 0.21 15.17 -19.35
N ARG A 204 0.93 15.56 -18.28
CA ARG A 204 1.10 16.98 -17.95
C ARG A 204 1.96 17.71 -18.98
N GLU A 205 3.04 17.10 -19.44
CA GLU A 205 3.90 17.66 -20.47
C GLU A 205 3.19 17.76 -21.82
N SER A 206 2.41 16.74 -22.22
CA SER A 206 1.63 16.76 -23.44
C SER A 206 0.50 17.82 -23.42
N ILE A 207 -0.13 18.04 -22.26
CA ILE A 207 -1.16 19.09 -22.09
C ILE A 207 -0.52 20.48 -22.08
N ALA A 208 0.66 20.63 -21.47
CA ALA A 208 1.39 21.88 -21.46
C ALA A 208 1.95 22.25 -22.86
N ALA A 209 2.40 21.25 -23.62
CA ALA A 209 2.87 21.45 -25.00
C ALA A 209 1.74 21.81 -25.97
N LYS A 210 0.51 21.37 -25.71
CA LYS A 210 -0.66 21.64 -26.56
C LYS A 210 -1.31 23.02 -26.31
N LYS A 211 -0.88 23.72 -25.23
CA LYS A 211 -1.34 25.06 -24.88
C LYS A 211 -0.38 26.18 -25.31
N ARG A 212 0.74 25.84 -25.95
CA ARG A 212 1.68 26.78 -26.59
C ARG A 212 1.49 26.76 -28.09
#